data_4794e154a348e08075b0d24cb72389d4
#
_entry.id   4794e154a348e08075b0d24cb72389d4
#
_cell.length_a   1.000
_cell.length_b   1.000
_cell.length_c   1.000
_cell.angle_alpha   90.00
_cell.angle_beta   90.00
_cell.angle_gamma   90.00
#
_symmetry.space_group_name_H-M   'P 1'
#
loop_
_entity.id
_entity.type
_entity.pdbx_description
1 polymer ?
#
loop_
_entity_poly.entity_id
_entity_poly.type
_entity_poly.pdbx_seq_one_letter_code
_entity_poly.pdbx_strand_id
1 'polypeptide(L)'
;MQSFDADIRRRIVVLVQTILEQNAIAADIHPDARLVDVGLTSMDMVNLMLGVEAEFDFTIPQAEITPENFQSVETLERMVTKELRAAQAA
;
A
#
# COMPACT_ATOMS: atom_id res chain seq x y z
N MET A 1 -10.95 -16.66 -12.10
CA MET A 1 -9.51 -16.37 -12.10
C MET A 1 -9.26 -15.02 -11.47
N GLN A 2 -8.38 -14.97 -10.49
CA GLN A 2 -8.02 -13.69 -9.89
C GLN A 2 -7.09 -12.92 -10.81
N SER A 3 -7.36 -11.64 -10.96
CA SER A 3 -6.46 -10.78 -11.71
C SER A 3 -5.24 -10.46 -10.83
N PHE A 4 -4.11 -10.14 -11.48
CA PHE A 4 -2.90 -9.70 -10.81
C PHE A 4 -3.18 -8.48 -9.93
N ASP A 5 -3.96 -7.52 -10.46
CA ASP A 5 -4.27 -6.28 -9.75
C ASP A 5 -5.15 -6.53 -8.50
N ALA A 6 -6.09 -7.47 -8.59
CA ALA A 6 -6.95 -7.80 -7.45
C ALA A 6 -6.14 -8.43 -6.31
N ASP A 7 -5.16 -9.25 -6.65
CA ASP A 7 -4.28 -9.85 -5.65
C ASP A 7 -3.41 -8.80 -4.97
N ILE A 8 -2.87 -7.85 -5.73
CA ILE A 8 -2.07 -6.76 -5.17
C ILE A 8 -2.92 -5.93 -4.21
N ARG A 9 -4.12 -5.56 -4.61
CA ARG A 9 -5.03 -4.77 -3.75
C ARG A 9 -5.30 -5.49 -2.44
N ARG A 10 -5.63 -6.77 -2.50
CA ARG A 10 -5.94 -7.56 -1.32
C ARG A 10 -4.77 -7.57 -0.34
N ARG A 11 -3.57 -7.73 -0.84
CA ARG A 11 -2.37 -7.79 -0.01
C ARG A 11 -2.07 -6.44 0.63
N ILE A 12 -2.28 -5.35 -0.10
CA ILE A 12 -2.11 -4.00 0.46
C ILE A 12 -3.15 -3.74 1.55
N VAL A 13 -4.40 -4.15 1.33
CA VAL A 13 -5.46 -3.98 2.34
C VAL A 13 -5.08 -4.69 3.63
N VAL A 14 -4.54 -5.90 3.54
CA VAL A 14 -4.11 -6.66 4.73
C VAL A 14 -3.02 -5.89 5.48
N LEU A 15 -2.07 -5.30 4.76
CA LEU A 15 -1.00 -4.51 5.40
C LEU A 15 -1.59 -3.32 6.15
N VAL A 16 -2.51 -2.59 5.53
CA VAL A 16 -3.13 -1.42 6.16
C VAL A 16 -3.96 -1.86 7.37
N GLN A 17 -4.72 -2.94 7.24
CA GLN A 17 -5.52 -3.46 8.35
C GLN A 17 -4.64 -3.85 9.53
N THR A 18 -3.50 -4.46 9.27
CA THR A 18 -2.57 -4.85 10.32
C THR A 18 -2.08 -3.64 11.11
N ILE A 19 -1.76 -2.56 10.41
CA ILE A 19 -1.33 -1.32 11.06
C ILE A 19 -2.45 -0.73 11.89
N LEU A 20 -3.67 -0.70 11.35
CA LEU A 20 -4.83 -0.20 12.08
C LEU A 20 -5.08 -1.00 13.35
N GLU A 21 -4.97 -2.33 13.27
CA GLU A 21 -5.14 -3.19 14.44
C GLU A 21 -4.08 -2.91 15.50
N GLN A 22 -2.84 -2.68 15.09
CA GLN A 22 -1.77 -2.34 16.02
C GLN A 22 -2.03 -1.03 16.73
N ASN A 23 -2.76 -0.12 16.09
CA ASN A 23 -3.11 1.17 16.67
C ASN A 23 -4.48 1.16 17.36
N ALA A 24 -5.11 -0.02 17.48
CA ALA A 24 -6.43 -0.19 18.09
C ALA A 24 -7.50 0.64 17.35
N ILE A 25 -7.38 0.75 16.04
CA ILE A 25 -8.34 1.45 15.20
C ILE A 25 -9.20 0.43 14.46
N ALA A 26 -10.52 0.50 14.67
CA ALA A 26 -11.48 -0.31 13.95
C ALA A 26 -12.11 0.55 12.86
N ALA A 27 -11.77 0.29 11.60
CA ALA A 27 -12.28 1.07 10.49
C ALA A 27 -12.37 0.21 9.25
N ASP A 28 -13.38 0.48 8.42
CA ASP A 28 -13.48 -0.12 7.10
C ASP A 28 -12.56 0.64 6.15
N ILE A 29 -11.83 -0.11 5.32
CA ILE A 29 -10.89 0.48 4.40
C ILE A 29 -11.50 0.48 3.01
N HIS A 30 -11.86 1.67 2.53
CA HIS A 30 -12.30 1.84 1.15
C HIS A 30 -11.07 2.13 0.29
N PRO A 31 -10.97 1.57 -0.93
CA PRO A 31 -9.77 1.73 -1.76
C PRO A 31 -9.40 3.19 -2.05
N ASP A 32 -10.39 4.07 -2.11
CA ASP A 32 -10.17 5.49 -2.40
C ASP A 32 -10.09 6.36 -1.15
N ALA A 33 -10.25 5.77 0.05
CA ALA A 33 -10.18 6.53 1.30
C ALA A 33 -8.75 6.98 1.58
N ARG A 34 -8.63 8.23 2.01
CA ARG A 34 -7.32 8.76 2.40
C ARG A 34 -6.87 8.10 3.69
N LEU A 35 -5.68 7.53 3.67
CA LEU A 35 -5.18 6.77 4.82
C LEU A 35 -4.99 7.65 6.06
N VAL A 36 -4.62 8.92 5.87
CA VAL A 36 -4.53 9.85 7.01
C VAL A 36 -5.89 10.10 7.65
N ASP A 37 -6.96 10.08 6.86
CA ASP A 37 -8.32 10.26 7.38
C ASP A 37 -8.79 9.03 8.14
N VAL A 38 -8.27 7.85 7.80
CA VAL A 38 -8.58 6.61 8.52
C VAL A 38 -7.85 6.55 9.85
N GLY A 39 -6.76 7.28 9.99
CA GLY A 39 -6.04 7.38 11.25
C GLY A 39 -4.56 7.02 11.19
N LEU A 40 -4.01 6.79 10.01
CA LEU A 40 -2.59 6.48 9.90
C LEU A 40 -1.74 7.73 10.12
N THR A 41 -0.72 7.59 10.96
CA THR A 41 0.24 8.66 11.23
C THR A 41 1.40 8.61 10.22
N SER A 42 2.29 9.60 10.28
CA SER A 42 3.50 9.60 9.45
C SER A 42 4.36 8.38 9.74
N MET A 43 4.46 7.97 10.99
CA MET A 43 5.21 6.78 11.37
C MET A 43 4.58 5.52 10.78
N ASP A 44 3.24 5.46 10.79
CA ASP A 44 2.52 4.36 10.18
C ASP A 44 2.78 4.28 8.68
N MET A 45 2.92 5.43 8.02
CA MET A 45 3.23 5.47 6.59
C MET A 45 4.61 4.88 6.31
N VAL A 46 5.60 5.13 7.17
CA VAL A 46 6.92 4.51 7.04
C VAL A 46 6.80 3.00 7.21
N ASN A 47 6.05 2.54 8.19
CA ASN A 47 5.83 1.11 8.41
C ASN A 47 5.12 0.48 7.22
N LEU A 48 4.15 1.19 6.63
CA LEU A 48 3.44 0.71 5.46
C LEU A 48 4.38 0.59 4.25
N MET A 49 5.25 1.58 4.07
CA MET A 49 6.25 1.54 2.99
C MET A 49 7.14 0.30 3.12
N LEU A 50 7.67 0.08 4.32
CA LEU A 50 8.52 -1.09 4.57
C LEU A 50 7.75 -2.40 4.39
N GLY A 51 6.48 -2.42 4.82
CA GLY A 51 5.63 -3.59 4.65
C GLY A 51 5.37 -3.91 3.18
N VAL A 52 5.16 -2.88 2.37
CA VAL A 52 4.96 -3.06 0.93
C VAL A 52 6.22 -3.63 0.29
N GLU A 53 7.38 -3.10 0.63
CA GLU A 53 8.65 -3.62 0.09
C GLU A 53 8.85 -5.07 0.46
N ALA A 54 8.56 -5.44 1.70
CA ALA A 54 8.72 -6.82 2.16
C ALA A 54 7.70 -7.75 1.53
N GLU A 55 6.44 -7.30 1.43
CA GLU A 55 5.36 -8.13 0.92
C GLU A 55 5.52 -8.48 -0.55
N PHE A 56 5.99 -7.51 -1.34
CA PHE A 56 6.11 -7.70 -2.79
C PHE A 56 7.55 -7.93 -3.25
N ASP A 57 8.47 -8.00 -2.30
CA ASP A 57 9.88 -8.34 -2.54
C ASP A 57 10.53 -7.42 -3.59
N PHE A 58 10.44 -6.13 -3.34
CA PHE A 58 11.09 -5.12 -4.19
C PHE A 58 11.42 -3.88 -3.36
N THR A 59 12.25 -3.01 -3.91
CA THR A 59 12.56 -1.73 -3.29
C THR A 59 11.81 -0.64 -4.03
N ILE A 60 11.03 0.16 -3.29
CA ILE A 60 10.29 1.26 -3.90
C ILE A 60 11.30 2.33 -4.34
N PRO A 61 11.32 2.70 -5.63
CA PRO A 61 12.20 3.79 -6.08
C PRO A 61 11.92 5.07 -5.31
N GLN A 62 12.95 5.80 -4.95
CA GLN A 62 12.80 7.02 -4.15
C GLN A 62 11.83 8.02 -4.79
N ALA A 63 11.86 8.12 -6.11
CA ALA A 63 10.98 9.02 -6.84
C ALA A 63 9.50 8.66 -6.68
N GLU A 64 9.19 7.42 -6.30
CA GLU A 64 7.82 6.96 -6.12
C GLU A 64 7.36 7.09 -4.66
N ILE A 65 8.24 7.46 -3.74
CA ILE A 65 7.88 7.68 -2.34
C ILE A 65 7.35 9.09 -2.21
N THR A 66 6.08 9.25 -2.54
CA THR A 66 5.41 10.56 -2.56
C THR A 66 4.11 10.47 -1.77
N PRO A 67 3.63 11.61 -1.24
CA PRO A 67 2.32 11.60 -0.57
C PRO A 67 1.19 11.11 -1.47
N GLU A 68 1.25 11.42 -2.76
CA GLU A 68 0.22 11.01 -3.71
C GLU A 68 0.16 9.50 -3.85
N ASN A 69 1.30 8.82 -3.91
CA ASN A 69 1.34 7.37 -4.06
C ASN A 69 0.92 6.65 -2.79
N PHE A 70 1.07 7.28 -1.64
CA PHE A 70 0.73 6.69 -0.33
C PHE A 70 -0.58 7.26 0.21
N GLN A 71 -1.40 7.87 -0.64
CA GLN A 71 -2.63 8.51 -0.23
C GLN A 71 -3.72 7.49 0.14
N SER A 72 -3.85 6.42 -0.64
CA SER A 72 -4.91 5.44 -0.47
C SER A 72 -4.45 4.06 -0.93
N VAL A 73 -5.27 3.04 -0.64
CA VAL A 73 -5.03 1.68 -1.16
C VAL A 73 -4.96 1.71 -2.69
N GLU A 74 -5.86 2.47 -3.31
CA GLU A 74 -5.92 2.56 -4.78
C GLU A 74 -4.62 3.12 -5.36
N THR A 75 -4.08 4.20 -4.78
CA THR A 75 -2.83 4.79 -5.28
C THR A 75 -1.64 3.87 -5.03
N LEU A 76 -1.63 3.17 -3.90
CA LEU A 76 -0.58 2.19 -3.60
C LEU A 76 -0.63 1.03 -4.59
N GLU A 77 -1.82 0.52 -4.86
CA GLU A 77 -2.01 -0.56 -5.84
C GLU A 77 -1.46 -0.16 -7.20
N ARG A 78 -1.78 1.05 -7.62
CA ARG A 78 -1.33 1.57 -8.91
C ARG A 78 0.20 1.65 -8.97
N MET A 79 0.82 2.17 -7.92
CA MET A 79 2.27 2.29 -7.85
C MET A 79 2.95 0.92 -7.83
N VAL A 80 2.46 0.00 -6.98
CA VAL A 80 3.02 -1.35 -6.88
C VAL A 80 2.90 -2.09 -8.21
N THR A 81 1.72 -2.01 -8.83
CA THR A 81 1.49 -2.66 -10.12
C THR A 81 2.47 -2.16 -11.17
N LYS A 82 2.65 -0.85 -11.23
CA LYS A 82 3.58 -0.24 -12.18
C LYS A 82 5.01 -0.74 -11.96
N GLU A 83 5.46 -0.75 -10.72
CA GLU A 83 6.83 -1.16 -10.40
C GLU A 83 7.07 -2.65 -10.65
N LEU A 84 6.11 -3.49 -10.31
CA LEU A 84 6.24 -4.92 -10.55
C LEU A 84 6.25 -5.25 -12.04
N ARG A 85 5.42 -4.57 -12.82
CA ARG A 85 5.42 -4.76 -14.27
C ARG A 85 6.72 -4.28 -14.90
N ALA A 86 7.27 -3.17 -14.43
CA ALA A 86 8.55 -2.68 -14.91
C ALA A 86 9.67 -3.67 -14.61
N ALA A 87 9.65 -4.29 -13.44
CA ALA A 87 10.64 -5.29 -13.08
C ALA A 87 10.54 -6.54 -13.96
N GLN A 88 9.31 -6.92 -14.33
CA GLN A 88 9.10 -8.09 -15.19
C GLN A 88 9.51 -7.80 -16.64
N ALA A 89 9.40 -6.55 -17.05
CA ALA A 89 9.74 -6.14 -18.42
C ALA A 89 11.25 -5.97 -18.64
N ALA A 90 12.01 -5.85 -17.58
CA ALA A 90 13.46 -5.61 -17.65
C ALA A 90 14.24 -6.84 -18.10
#